data_926bd2c4f85b425a5db2e8834718ede2
#
_entry.id   926bd2c4f85b425a5db2e8834718ede2
#
_cell.length_a   1.000
_cell.length_b   1.000
_cell.length_c   1.000
_cell.angle_alpha   90.00
_cell.angle_beta   90.00
_cell.angle_gamma   90.00
#
_symmetry.space_group_name_H-M   'P 1'
#
loop_
_entity.id
_entity.type
_entity.pdbx_description
1 polymer ?
#
loop_
_entity_poly.entity_id
_entity_poly.type
_entity_poly.pdbx_seq_one_letter_code
_entity_poly.pdbx_strand_id
1 'polypeptide(L)'
;EKGGHTLRGGVLEIVDDGIGFLRSGQLLPSADDVYVSQSQIKRFGMRTGDMVIGQVRPPKDSEKYFGLIRVEAVNGMDPEEAKKRPTFHSLTPIFPDERFDLETDQHSLATRLINLVSPIGKGQRGLIVSPPKAGKTTVMKQLANAISLKYPQVHLMVALIGERPEEVTDMDRSVDAEVVASTFDEPVTAHVKVAEMALERARRLVECGRDVAILLDSITRLSRAYNLIVTPSGRTLSGGLDPAALYPPKRFFGAARNIEHGGSLTIVATCLVDTGSRMDDMVYEEFKGTGNMELHLSRRLQERRVFPALDIDRSSTRREELLLGPDITQRVWLMRRMYNQMISPAPAGAGMDMGAATEAVMNQIRQSENNFEFLEQLGKDSE
;
A
#
# COMPACT_ATOMS: atom_id res chain seq x y z
N GLU A 1 9.17 -13.66 47.22
CA GLU A 1 8.08 -13.47 46.24
C GLU A 1 8.50 -12.37 45.27
N LYS A 2 9.06 -12.73 44.12
CA LYS A 2 9.38 -11.78 43.03
C LYS A 2 8.09 -11.48 42.31
N GLY A 3 7.53 -10.29 42.51
CA GLY A 3 6.38 -9.79 41.74
C GLY A 3 6.66 -9.93 40.24
N GLY A 4 5.91 -10.84 39.60
CA GLY A 4 6.11 -11.15 38.19
C GLY A 4 5.71 -9.98 37.30
N HIS A 5 6.67 -9.17 36.92
CA HIS A 5 6.47 -8.19 35.83
C HIS A 5 6.41 -8.92 34.52
N THR A 6 5.30 -8.76 33.79
CA THR A 6 5.10 -9.37 32.48
C THR A 6 5.57 -8.41 31.39
N LEU A 7 6.25 -8.92 30.36
CA LEU A 7 6.55 -8.15 29.14
C LEU A 7 5.31 -8.10 28.26
N ARG A 8 4.96 -6.90 27.82
CA ARG A 8 3.94 -6.66 26.78
C ARG A 8 4.43 -5.63 25.78
N GLY A 9 3.88 -5.69 24.60
CA GLY A 9 4.15 -4.73 23.52
C GLY A 9 2.89 -4.34 22.79
N GLY A 10 2.97 -3.22 22.11
CA GLY A 10 1.90 -2.73 21.24
C GLY A 10 2.30 -1.44 20.54
N VAL A 11 1.45 -1.02 19.61
CA VAL A 11 1.63 0.23 18.88
C VAL A 11 1.08 1.39 19.70
N LEU A 12 1.92 2.37 19.99
CA LEU A 12 1.55 3.52 20.79
C LEU A 12 0.56 4.41 20.05
N GLU A 13 -0.54 4.73 20.69
CA GLU A 13 -1.43 5.83 20.34
C GLU A 13 -1.43 6.86 21.47
N ILE A 14 -1.02 8.09 21.15
CA ILE A 14 -1.11 9.21 22.09
C ILE A 14 -2.47 9.87 21.89
N VAL A 15 -3.23 10.00 22.98
CA VAL A 15 -4.56 10.63 22.99
C VAL A 15 -4.48 12.08 23.47
N ASP A 16 -5.60 12.80 23.41
CA ASP A 16 -5.66 14.27 23.58
C ASP A 16 -5.04 14.78 24.89
N ASP A 17 -5.10 14.02 25.96
CA ASP A 17 -4.50 14.38 27.25
C ASP A 17 -2.97 14.19 27.32
N GLY A 18 -2.35 13.75 26.22
CA GLY A 18 -0.92 13.48 26.15
C GLY A 18 -0.49 12.16 26.82
N ILE A 19 -1.43 11.39 27.31
CA ILE A 19 -1.22 10.00 27.73
C ILE A 19 -1.28 9.07 26.53
N GLY A 20 -0.78 7.84 26.67
CA GLY A 20 -0.77 6.88 25.57
C GLY A 20 -1.35 5.54 25.94
N PHE A 21 -1.69 4.78 24.92
CA PHE A 21 -2.07 3.39 25.00
C PHE A 21 -1.29 2.57 23.99
N LEU A 22 -0.80 1.41 24.40
CA LEU A 22 -0.26 0.44 23.48
C LEU A 22 -1.40 -0.41 22.92
N ARG A 23 -1.70 -0.22 21.64
CA ARG A 23 -2.75 -0.97 20.94
C ARG A 23 -2.23 -2.32 20.48
N SER A 24 -3.07 -3.33 20.57
CA SER A 24 -2.78 -4.67 20.04
C SER A 24 -3.08 -4.77 18.54
N GLY A 25 -2.94 -5.95 17.96
CA GLY A 25 -2.88 -6.27 16.53
C GLY A 25 -3.81 -5.55 15.54
N GLN A 26 -5.00 -5.08 15.97
CA GLN A 26 -5.94 -4.38 15.07
C GLN A 26 -5.83 -2.86 15.11
N LEU A 27 -4.90 -2.31 15.88
CA LEU A 27 -4.66 -0.86 16.04
C LEU A 27 -5.87 -0.06 16.53
N LEU A 28 -6.90 -0.73 17.07
CA LEU A 28 -8.10 -0.15 17.65
C LEU A 28 -8.10 -0.29 19.18
N PRO A 29 -8.79 0.60 19.89
CA PRO A 29 -8.94 0.49 21.34
C PRO A 29 -9.50 -0.86 21.79
N SER A 30 -8.88 -1.47 22.80
CA SER A 30 -9.31 -2.74 23.36
C SER A 30 -9.15 -2.77 24.89
N ALA A 31 -9.72 -3.79 25.52
CA ALA A 31 -9.57 -3.99 26.96
C ALA A 31 -8.15 -4.43 27.36
N ASP A 32 -7.39 -4.98 26.41
CA ASP A 32 -6.02 -5.48 26.63
C ASP A 32 -4.94 -4.41 26.43
N ASP A 33 -5.33 -3.17 26.14
CA ASP A 33 -4.41 -2.06 25.95
C ASP A 33 -3.58 -1.78 27.21
N VAL A 34 -2.37 -1.27 27.01
CA VAL A 34 -1.46 -0.90 28.09
C VAL A 34 -1.38 0.62 28.19
N TYR A 35 -1.66 1.15 29.35
CA TYR A 35 -1.53 2.57 29.65
C TYR A 35 -0.06 3.01 29.70
N VAL A 36 0.24 4.13 29.04
CA VAL A 36 1.55 4.77 29.02
C VAL A 36 1.44 6.20 29.52
N SER A 37 2.23 6.55 30.54
CA SER A 37 2.19 7.89 31.12
C SER A 37 2.80 8.94 30.19
N GLN A 38 2.33 10.17 30.33
CA GLN A 38 2.87 11.33 29.60
C GLN A 38 4.37 11.52 29.87
N SER A 39 4.82 11.27 31.10
CA SER A 39 6.24 11.41 31.48
C SER A 39 7.12 10.40 30.74
N GLN A 40 6.68 9.16 30.57
CA GLN A 40 7.41 8.15 29.79
C GLN A 40 7.48 8.53 28.30
N ILE A 41 6.37 9.01 27.74
CA ILE A 41 6.30 9.48 26.35
C ILE A 41 7.31 10.61 26.12
N LYS A 42 7.33 11.60 26.99
CA LYS A 42 8.26 12.74 26.88
C LYS A 42 9.72 12.33 27.11
N ARG A 43 9.97 11.47 28.08
CA ARG A 43 11.33 11.03 28.42
C ARG A 43 12.02 10.38 27.24
N PHE A 44 11.33 9.46 26.55
CA PHE A 44 11.89 8.70 25.42
C PHE A 44 11.56 9.29 24.05
N GLY A 45 10.90 10.44 23.99
CA GLY A 45 10.53 11.08 22.71
C GLY A 45 9.65 10.18 21.85
N MET A 46 8.78 9.37 22.50
CA MET A 46 7.89 8.44 21.79
C MET A 46 6.80 9.18 21.01
N ARG A 47 6.38 8.61 19.91
CA ARG A 47 5.39 9.19 18.99
C ARG A 47 4.32 8.16 18.68
N THR A 48 3.12 8.62 18.32
CA THR A 48 2.08 7.73 17.82
C THR A 48 2.60 6.90 16.65
N GLY A 49 2.36 5.60 16.69
CA GLY A 49 2.86 4.63 15.71
C GLY A 49 4.11 3.87 16.15
N ASP A 50 4.79 4.29 17.21
CA ASP A 50 5.93 3.55 17.75
C ASP A 50 5.50 2.18 18.32
N MET A 51 6.20 1.13 17.93
CA MET A 51 6.09 -0.17 18.58
C MET A 51 6.89 -0.14 19.89
N VAL A 52 6.20 -0.20 21.01
CA VAL A 52 6.82 -0.15 22.34
C VAL A 52 6.69 -1.49 23.02
N ILE A 53 7.78 -1.98 23.56
CA ILE A 53 7.82 -3.20 24.39
C ILE A 53 8.36 -2.81 25.76
N GLY A 54 7.71 -3.32 26.82
CA GLY A 54 8.16 -3.03 28.15
C GLY A 54 7.53 -3.91 29.23
N GLN A 55 7.98 -3.68 30.45
CA GLN A 55 7.45 -4.33 31.62
C GLN A 55 6.17 -3.65 32.05
N VAL A 56 5.14 -4.44 32.32
CA VAL A 56 3.83 -3.96 32.75
C VAL A 56 3.45 -4.54 34.10
N ARG A 57 2.59 -3.81 34.81
CA ARG A 57 1.92 -4.28 36.01
C ARG A 57 0.42 -4.45 35.77
N PRO A 58 -0.24 -5.36 36.47
CA PRO A 58 -1.69 -5.48 36.41
C PRO A 58 -2.37 -4.20 36.92
N PRO A 59 -3.62 -3.95 36.48
CA PRO A 59 -4.40 -2.82 36.99
C PRO A 59 -4.66 -2.95 38.48
N LYS A 60 -4.65 -1.82 39.19
CA LYS A 60 -5.12 -1.73 40.59
C LYS A 60 -6.64 -1.65 40.62
N ASP A 61 -7.24 -1.77 41.83
CA ASP A 61 -8.69 -1.83 42.02
C ASP A 61 -9.49 -0.70 41.34
N SER A 62 -8.88 0.47 41.15
CA SER A 62 -9.49 1.63 40.49
C SER A 62 -9.07 1.81 39.03
N GLU A 63 -8.20 0.97 38.49
CA GLU A 63 -7.64 1.08 37.16
C GLU A 63 -8.27 0.05 36.21
N LYS A 64 -8.43 0.41 34.93
CA LYS A 64 -9.00 -0.48 33.92
C LYS A 64 -7.93 -1.22 33.14
N TYR A 65 -6.75 -0.62 32.95
CA TYR A 65 -5.71 -1.10 32.04
C TYR A 65 -4.44 -1.51 32.78
N PHE A 66 -3.67 -2.41 32.16
CA PHE A 66 -2.29 -2.63 32.56
C PHE A 66 -1.50 -1.33 32.44
N GLY A 67 -0.55 -1.11 33.32
CA GLY A 67 0.30 0.08 33.32
C GLY A 67 1.72 -0.26 32.89
N LEU A 68 2.28 0.49 31.95
CA LEU A 68 3.69 0.37 31.56
C LEU A 68 4.57 0.91 32.70
N ILE A 69 5.46 0.06 33.24
CA ILE A 69 6.39 0.42 34.31
C ILE A 69 7.73 0.87 33.72
N ARG A 70 8.26 0.08 32.77
CA ARG A 70 9.57 0.30 32.17
C ARG A 70 9.53 0.03 30.68
N VAL A 71 10.04 0.97 29.89
CA VAL A 71 10.25 0.81 28.45
C VAL A 71 11.53 0.03 28.22
N GLU A 72 11.44 -1.09 27.52
CA GLU A 72 12.59 -1.94 27.20
C GLU A 72 13.08 -1.73 25.76
N ALA A 73 12.15 -1.51 24.80
CA ALA A 73 12.48 -1.23 23.41
C ALA A 73 11.43 -0.34 22.74
N VAL A 74 11.87 0.47 21.79
CA VAL A 74 11.04 1.27 20.88
C VAL A 74 11.45 0.95 19.44
N ASN A 75 10.53 0.41 18.66
CA ASN A 75 10.76 -0.04 17.28
C ASN A 75 11.94 -1.04 17.15
N GLY A 76 12.15 -1.87 18.15
CA GLY A 76 13.26 -2.84 18.20
C GLY A 76 14.62 -2.25 18.56
N MET A 77 14.68 -0.98 18.93
CA MET A 77 15.89 -0.26 19.33
C MET A 77 15.89 0.03 20.83
N ASP A 78 17.09 0.28 21.38
CA ASP A 78 17.21 0.85 22.71
C ASP A 78 16.42 2.18 22.79
N PRO A 79 15.65 2.43 23.86
CA PRO A 79 14.82 3.64 23.96
C PRO A 79 15.61 4.96 23.86
N GLU A 80 16.83 5.02 24.37
CA GLU A 80 17.68 6.22 24.27
C GLU A 80 18.22 6.43 22.84
N GLU A 81 18.48 5.35 22.10
CA GLU A 81 18.84 5.43 20.68
C GLU A 81 17.63 5.81 19.82
N ALA A 82 16.46 5.23 20.09
CA ALA A 82 15.23 5.55 19.38
C ALA A 82 14.83 7.04 19.50
N LYS A 83 15.15 7.67 20.63
CA LYS A 83 14.93 9.10 20.87
C LYS A 83 15.69 10.01 19.91
N LYS A 84 16.86 9.57 19.42
CA LYS A 84 17.73 10.37 18.53
C LYS A 84 17.28 10.36 17.07
N ARG A 85 16.33 9.52 16.69
CA ARG A 85 15.88 9.39 15.30
C ARG A 85 15.28 10.72 14.76
N PRO A 86 15.48 11.02 13.48
CA PRO A 86 14.87 12.19 12.84
C PRO A 86 13.34 12.07 12.80
N THR A 87 12.65 13.17 12.55
CA THR A 87 11.22 13.15 12.24
C THR A 87 10.99 12.85 10.77
N PHE A 88 9.91 12.17 10.44
CA PHE A 88 9.57 11.83 9.05
C PHE A 88 9.58 13.04 8.12
N HIS A 89 9.06 14.17 8.58
CA HIS A 89 8.99 15.39 7.79
C HIS A 89 10.35 16.09 7.55
N SER A 90 11.36 15.75 8.33
CA SER A 90 12.72 16.30 8.13
C SER A 90 13.56 15.48 7.14
N LEU A 91 13.06 14.33 6.69
CA LEU A 91 13.75 13.46 5.74
C LEU A 91 13.63 14.00 4.32
N THR A 92 14.72 13.91 3.53
CA THR A 92 14.75 14.42 2.16
C THR A 92 14.16 13.41 1.18
N PRO A 93 13.03 13.73 0.51
CA PRO A 93 12.43 12.83 -0.47
C PRO A 93 13.18 12.88 -1.81
N ILE A 94 13.36 11.71 -2.42
CA ILE A 94 13.91 11.55 -3.76
C ILE A 94 12.99 10.68 -4.61
N PHE A 95 13.23 10.64 -5.93
CA PHE A 95 12.50 9.72 -6.81
C PHE A 95 12.80 8.26 -6.46
N PRO A 96 11.81 7.33 -6.62
CA PRO A 96 12.09 5.90 -6.59
C PRO A 96 13.14 5.53 -7.64
N ASP A 97 14.23 4.90 -7.21
CA ASP A 97 15.36 4.50 -8.05
C ASP A 97 15.77 3.04 -7.85
N GLU A 98 15.16 2.36 -6.90
CA GLU A 98 15.34 0.93 -6.65
C GLU A 98 14.00 0.20 -6.86
N ARG A 99 13.95 -0.66 -7.88
CA ARG A 99 12.76 -1.43 -8.22
C ARG A 99 12.55 -2.60 -7.26
N PHE A 100 11.29 -2.85 -6.88
CA PHE A 100 10.87 -4.15 -6.44
C PHE A 100 10.82 -5.09 -7.65
N ASP A 101 11.70 -6.08 -7.69
CA ASP A 101 11.59 -7.15 -8.66
C ASP A 101 10.53 -8.14 -8.18
N LEU A 102 9.38 -8.09 -8.84
CA LEU A 102 8.19 -8.88 -8.47
C LEU A 102 8.13 -10.23 -9.19
N GLU A 103 9.13 -10.55 -9.96
CA GLU A 103 9.23 -11.81 -10.69
C GLU A 103 9.65 -12.94 -9.72
N THR A 104 8.75 -13.87 -9.45
CA THR A 104 8.97 -14.97 -8.49
C THR A 104 9.20 -16.31 -9.19
N ASP A 105 8.40 -16.63 -10.19
CA ASP A 105 8.48 -17.83 -11.00
C ASP A 105 7.96 -17.58 -12.42
N GLN A 106 8.18 -18.55 -13.31
CA GLN A 106 7.79 -18.49 -14.72
C GLN A 106 6.28 -18.25 -14.91
N HIS A 107 5.46 -18.77 -14.01
CA HIS A 107 4.00 -18.78 -14.14
C HIS A 107 3.32 -17.57 -13.50
N SER A 108 4.05 -16.75 -12.77
CA SER A 108 3.54 -15.54 -12.11
C SER A 108 3.32 -14.39 -13.10
N LEU A 109 2.39 -14.58 -14.04
CA LEU A 109 2.18 -13.66 -15.17
C LEU A 109 1.84 -12.24 -14.74
N ALA A 110 1.01 -12.06 -13.72
CA ALA A 110 0.60 -10.73 -13.27
C ALA A 110 1.81 -9.92 -12.79
N THR A 111 2.61 -10.46 -11.91
CA THR A 111 3.79 -9.76 -11.36
C THR A 111 4.88 -9.60 -12.40
N ARG A 112 5.04 -10.55 -13.32
CA ARG A 112 5.93 -10.41 -14.48
C ARG A 112 5.51 -9.25 -15.37
N LEU A 113 4.23 -9.16 -15.71
CA LEU A 113 3.69 -8.09 -16.55
C LEU A 113 3.77 -6.72 -15.85
N ILE A 114 3.47 -6.66 -14.55
CA ILE A 114 3.60 -5.43 -13.73
C ILE A 114 5.03 -4.90 -13.76
N ASN A 115 6.02 -5.77 -13.61
CA ASN A 115 7.43 -5.39 -13.70
C ASN A 115 7.80 -4.69 -15.01
N LEU A 116 7.07 -4.99 -16.10
CA LEU A 116 7.31 -4.40 -17.42
C LEU A 116 6.51 -3.12 -17.66
N VAL A 117 5.20 -3.15 -17.33
CA VAL A 117 4.28 -2.07 -17.73
C VAL A 117 4.05 -1.01 -16.64
N SER A 118 4.20 -1.38 -15.39
CA SER A 118 4.03 -0.49 -14.24
C SER A 118 5.00 -0.88 -13.13
N PRO A 119 6.31 -0.76 -13.35
CA PRO A 119 7.30 -1.12 -12.33
C PRO A 119 7.07 -0.31 -11.05
N ILE A 120 7.26 -0.97 -9.93
CA ILE A 120 7.08 -0.40 -8.58
C ILE A 120 8.45 -0.28 -7.94
N GLY A 121 8.85 0.93 -7.59
CA GLY A 121 10.07 1.19 -6.85
C GLY A 121 9.82 1.43 -5.37
N LYS A 122 10.87 1.31 -4.57
CA LYS A 122 10.85 1.74 -3.17
C LYS A 122 10.54 3.22 -3.09
N GLY A 123 9.49 3.57 -2.35
CA GLY A 123 8.98 4.93 -2.28
C GLY A 123 7.90 5.26 -3.32
N GLN A 124 7.46 4.28 -4.10
CA GLN A 124 6.42 4.46 -5.12
C GLN A 124 5.08 4.87 -4.50
N ARG A 125 4.39 5.74 -5.20
CA ARG A 125 3.03 6.18 -4.89
C ARG A 125 2.13 5.71 -6.03
N GLY A 126 1.63 4.47 -5.91
CA GLY A 126 0.93 3.75 -6.98
C GLY A 126 -0.56 3.60 -6.74
N LEU A 127 -1.34 3.69 -7.82
CA LEU A 127 -2.75 3.35 -7.86
C LEU A 127 -2.97 2.07 -8.65
N ILE A 128 -3.75 1.15 -8.09
CA ILE A 128 -4.37 0.05 -8.82
C ILE A 128 -5.81 0.46 -9.11
N VAL A 129 -6.05 0.86 -10.35
CA VAL A 129 -7.37 1.33 -10.81
C VAL A 129 -8.18 0.13 -11.27
N SER A 130 -9.23 -0.19 -10.55
CA SER A 130 -9.98 -1.43 -10.75
C SER A 130 -11.47 -1.21 -10.85
N PRO A 131 -12.11 -1.66 -11.95
CA PRO A 131 -13.55 -1.89 -11.96
C PRO A 131 -13.90 -3.09 -11.06
N PRO A 132 -15.19 -3.24 -10.66
CA PRO A 132 -15.62 -4.39 -9.89
C PRO A 132 -15.32 -5.72 -10.59
N LYS A 133 -14.93 -6.74 -9.82
CA LYS A 133 -14.69 -8.12 -10.28
C LYS A 133 -13.54 -8.31 -11.28
N ALA A 134 -12.63 -7.34 -11.41
CA ALA A 134 -11.51 -7.41 -12.36
C ALA A 134 -10.26 -8.15 -11.81
N GLY A 135 -10.32 -8.76 -10.63
CA GLY A 135 -9.21 -9.50 -10.04
C GLY A 135 -8.30 -8.65 -9.12
N LYS A 136 -8.80 -7.52 -8.62
CA LYS A 136 -8.09 -6.62 -7.71
C LYS A 136 -7.44 -7.35 -6.53
N THR A 137 -8.21 -8.13 -5.80
CA THR A 137 -7.73 -8.86 -4.60
C THR A 137 -6.64 -9.87 -4.94
N THR A 138 -6.78 -10.57 -6.06
CA THR A 138 -5.77 -11.53 -6.55
C THR A 138 -4.46 -10.82 -6.87
N VAL A 139 -4.51 -9.70 -7.57
CA VAL A 139 -3.31 -8.90 -7.89
C VAL A 139 -2.64 -8.41 -6.61
N MET A 140 -3.40 -7.91 -5.63
CA MET A 140 -2.85 -7.47 -4.35
C MET A 140 -2.16 -8.60 -3.59
N LYS A 141 -2.75 -9.80 -3.54
CA LYS A 141 -2.12 -10.97 -2.92
C LYS A 141 -0.82 -11.36 -3.61
N GLN A 142 -0.80 -11.33 -4.93
CA GLN A 142 0.39 -11.65 -5.72
C GLN A 142 1.51 -10.62 -5.49
N LEU A 143 1.18 -9.33 -5.41
CA LEU A 143 2.14 -8.28 -5.04
C LEU A 143 2.68 -8.49 -3.63
N ALA A 144 1.81 -8.72 -2.66
CA ALA A 144 2.19 -8.96 -1.27
C ALA A 144 3.13 -10.16 -1.15
N ASN A 145 2.78 -11.27 -1.77
CA ASN A 145 3.58 -12.49 -1.73
C ASN A 145 4.94 -12.34 -2.44
N ALA A 146 4.99 -11.63 -3.56
CA ALA A 146 6.25 -11.34 -4.25
C ALA A 146 7.19 -10.48 -3.40
N ILE A 147 6.67 -9.43 -2.77
CA ILE A 147 7.45 -8.55 -1.88
C ILE A 147 7.92 -9.33 -0.65
N SER A 148 7.03 -10.05 0.02
CA SER A 148 7.36 -10.84 1.21
C SER A 148 8.43 -11.90 0.92
N LEU A 149 8.32 -12.60 -0.21
CA LEU A 149 9.25 -13.66 -0.59
C LEU A 149 10.64 -13.12 -0.94
N LYS A 150 10.72 -12.05 -1.72
CA LYS A 150 12.01 -11.53 -2.25
C LYS A 150 12.64 -10.46 -1.37
N TYR A 151 11.85 -9.79 -0.55
CA TYR A 151 12.28 -8.66 0.29
C TYR A 151 11.84 -8.85 1.75
N PRO A 152 12.31 -9.91 2.44
CA PRO A 152 11.89 -10.19 3.82
C PRO A 152 12.29 -9.08 4.82
N GLN A 153 13.24 -8.23 4.46
CA GLN A 153 13.65 -7.07 5.27
C GLN A 153 12.68 -5.88 5.16
N VAL A 154 11.82 -5.85 4.14
CA VAL A 154 10.80 -4.81 3.97
C VAL A 154 9.64 -5.09 4.93
N HIS A 155 9.24 -4.10 5.69
CA HIS A 155 8.05 -4.20 6.52
C HIS A 155 6.81 -4.04 5.64
N LEU A 156 6.14 -5.15 5.36
CA LEU A 156 4.95 -5.18 4.52
C LEU A 156 3.68 -5.08 5.38
N MET A 157 2.84 -4.11 5.07
CA MET A 157 1.53 -3.91 5.67
C MET A 157 0.44 -4.02 4.62
N VAL A 158 -0.68 -4.64 4.97
CA VAL A 158 -1.90 -4.65 4.17
C VAL A 158 -3.00 -4.00 4.99
N ALA A 159 -3.52 -2.88 4.53
CA ALA A 159 -4.58 -2.13 5.19
C ALA A 159 -5.90 -2.29 4.41
N LEU A 160 -6.87 -2.96 5.02
CA LEU A 160 -8.18 -3.26 4.43
C LEU A 160 -9.24 -2.38 5.08
N ILE A 161 -9.77 -1.43 4.33
CA ILE A 161 -10.73 -0.43 4.82
C ILE A 161 -12.10 -0.67 4.19
N GLY A 162 -13.07 -1.08 5.02
CA GLY A 162 -14.44 -1.34 4.62
C GLY A 162 -14.61 -2.62 3.78
N GLU A 163 -13.68 -3.56 3.85
CA GLU A 163 -13.79 -4.87 3.20
C GLU A 163 -14.68 -5.83 4.00
N ARG A 164 -15.05 -6.95 3.39
CA ARG A 164 -15.84 -7.98 4.04
C ARG A 164 -15.00 -8.79 5.03
N PRO A 165 -15.58 -9.26 6.15
CA PRO A 165 -14.85 -10.05 7.14
C PRO A 165 -14.16 -11.29 6.57
N GLU A 166 -14.82 -12.01 5.65
CA GLU A 166 -14.26 -13.19 4.97
C GLU A 166 -13.07 -12.84 4.07
N GLU A 167 -13.08 -11.67 3.43
CA GLU A 167 -11.96 -11.18 2.59
C GLU A 167 -10.76 -10.80 3.46
N VAL A 168 -11.00 -10.24 4.64
CA VAL A 168 -9.94 -9.95 5.62
C VAL A 168 -9.27 -11.24 6.08
N THR A 169 -10.05 -12.23 6.46
CA THR A 169 -9.55 -13.54 6.88
C THR A 169 -8.74 -14.23 5.78
N ASP A 170 -9.24 -14.17 4.55
CA ASP A 170 -8.57 -14.75 3.39
C ASP A 170 -7.24 -14.05 3.09
N MET A 171 -7.19 -12.73 3.18
CA MET A 171 -5.94 -11.97 3.03
C MET A 171 -4.93 -12.33 4.13
N ASP A 172 -5.34 -12.32 5.38
CA ASP A 172 -4.49 -12.62 6.54
C ASP A 172 -3.86 -14.04 6.46
N ARG A 173 -4.63 -15.00 5.93
CA ARG A 173 -4.14 -16.37 5.72
C ARG A 173 -3.30 -16.58 4.47
N SER A 174 -3.40 -15.68 3.50
CA SER A 174 -2.79 -15.83 2.16
C SER A 174 -1.47 -15.08 2.01
N VAL A 175 -1.16 -14.12 2.89
CA VAL A 175 0.02 -13.26 2.78
C VAL A 175 0.80 -13.24 4.08
N ASP A 176 2.13 -13.14 3.97
CA ASP A 176 3.02 -12.90 5.11
C ASP A 176 3.26 -11.39 5.25
N ALA A 177 2.32 -10.73 5.92
CA ALA A 177 2.31 -9.29 6.13
C ALA A 177 1.60 -8.91 7.42
N GLU A 178 1.83 -7.71 7.91
CA GLU A 178 1.01 -7.12 8.97
C GLU A 178 -0.33 -6.68 8.36
N VAL A 179 -1.39 -7.47 8.56
CA VAL A 179 -2.74 -7.16 8.07
C VAL A 179 -3.50 -6.40 9.14
N VAL A 180 -3.91 -5.18 8.82
CA VAL A 180 -4.77 -4.35 9.64
C VAL A 180 -6.05 -4.04 8.88
N ALA A 181 -7.18 -4.14 9.55
CA ALA A 181 -8.46 -4.05 8.86
C ALA A 181 -9.53 -3.36 9.71
N SER A 182 -10.45 -2.73 9.02
CA SER A 182 -11.75 -2.33 9.54
C SER A 182 -12.79 -2.77 8.53
N THR A 183 -13.68 -3.68 8.94
CA THR A 183 -14.69 -4.28 8.06
C THR A 183 -15.90 -3.37 7.85
N PHE A 184 -16.69 -3.61 6.79
CA PHE A 184 -17.80 -2.74 6.39
C PHE A 184 -18.89 -2.57 7.46
N ASP A 185 -19.00 -3.52 8.38
CA ASP A 185 -19.95 -3.52 9.50
C ASP A 185 -19.46 -2.73 10.73
N GLU A 186 -18.19 -2.29 10.73
CA GLU A 186 -17.66 -1.42 11.78
C GLU A 186 -17.98 0.06 11.50
N PRO A 187 -17.98 0.91 12.55
CA PRO A 187 -18.19 2.34 12.38
C PRO A 187 -17.14 2.99 11.47
N VAL A 188 -17.53 4.00 10.71
CA VAL A 188 -16.61 4.73 9.82
C VAL A 188 -15.43 5.38 10.56
N THR A 189 -15.61 5.71 11.84
CA THR A 189 -14.53 6.19 12.72
C THR A 189 -13.44 5.14 12.91
N ALA A 190 -13.77 3.85 12.93
CA ALA A 190 -12.81 2.76 12.96
C ALA A 190 -12.02 2.68 11.64
N HIS A 191 -12.68 2.87 10.50
CA HIS A 191 -11.99 2.92 9.19
C HIS A 191 -10.88 3.96 9.16
N VAL A 192 -11.20 5.16 9.60
CA VAL A 192 -10.25 6.28 9.65
C VAL A 192 -9.13 5.99 10.66
N LYS A 193 -9.47 5.51 11.84
CA LYS A 193 -8.50 5.21 12.90
C LYS A 193 -7.47 4.16 12.47
N VAL A 194 -7.91 3.06 11.87
CA VAL A 194 -7.01 2.00 11.38
C VAL A 194 -6.06 2.56 10.32
N ALA A 195 -6.56 3.33 9.37
CA ALA A 195 -5.73 3.93 8.33
C ALA A 195 -4.70 4.92 8.92
N GLU A 196 -5.11 5.81 9.82
CA GLU A 196 -4.21 6.77 10.46
C GLU A 196 -3.12 6.06 11.28
N MET A 197 -3.48 5.06 12.06
CA MET A 197 -2.52 4.30 12.87
C MET A 197 -1.55 3.49 12.00
N ALA A 198 -2.01 2.90 10.91
CA ALA A 198 -1.14 2.20 9.95
C ALA A 198 -0.12 3.15 9.33
N LEU A 199 -0.54 4.34 8.93
CA LEU A 199 0.35 5.36 8.37
C LEU A 199 1.39 5.83 9.41
N GLU A 200 0.96 6.12 10.63
CA GLU A 200 1.88 6.58 11.68
C GLU A 200 2.90 5.49 12.04
N ARG A 201 2.47 4.22 12.12
CA ARG A 201 3.39 3.10 12.30
C ARG A 201 4.42 3.02 11.17
N ALA A 202 4.00 3.13 9.93
CA ALA A 202 4.89 3.12 8.78
C ALA A 202 5.90 4.28 8.84
N ARG A 203 5.46 5.49 9.15
CA ARG A 203 6.34 6.66 9.32
C ARG A 203 7.40 6.44 10.40
N ARG A 204 7.02 5.85 11.55
CA ARG A 204 7.99 5.56 12.63
C ARG A 204 9.07 4.58 12.19
N LEU A 205 8.70 3.56 11.42
CA LEU A 205 9.66 2.60 10.88
C LEU A 205 10.61 3.24 9.86
N VAL A 206 10.11 4.12 8.99
CA VAL A 206 10.94 4.87 8.04
C VAL A 206 11.92 5.81 8.76
N GLU A 207 11.49 6.45 9.84
CA GLU A 207 12.38 7.24 10.71
C GLU A 207 13.54 6.43 11.29
N CYS A 208 13.35 5.12 11.45
CA CYS A 208 14.39 4.16 11.86
C CYS A 208 15.23 3.62 10.69
N GLY A 209 15.12 4.19 9.50
CA GLY A 209 15.86 3.78 8.31
C GLY A 209 15.34 2.52 7.61
N ARG A 210 14.13 2.07 7.93
CA ARG A 210 13.55 0.85 7.34
C ARG A 210 12.77 1.14 6.05
N ASP A 211 12.73 0.14 5.18
CA ASP A 211 11.83 0.13 4.03
C ASP A 211 10.47 -0.44 4.45
N VAL A 212 9.42 0.30 4.12
CA VAL A 212 8.03 -0.07 4.43
C VAL A 212 7.21 -0.04 3.15
N ALA A 213 6.35 -1.01 2.97
CA ALA A 213 5.36 -1.04 1.90
C ALA A 213 3.96 -1.20 2.49
N ILE A 214 3.03 -0.34 2.09
CA ILE A 214 1.61 -0.43 2.44
C ILE A 214 0.81 -0.73 1.18
N LEU A 215 0.06 -1.82 1.20
CA LEU A 215 -1.00 -2.11 0.23
C LEU A 215 -2.32 -1.72 0.86
N LEU A 216 -2.97 -0.69 0.33
CA LEU A 216 -4.24 -0.14 0.84
C LEU A 216 -5.42 -0.54 -0.05
N ASP A 217 -6.38 -1.22 0.49
CA ASP A 217 -7.65 -1.53 -0.17
C ASP A 217 -8.82 -0.98 0.64
N SER A 218 -9.40 0.13 0.28
CA SER A 218 -9.14 0.99 -0.86
C SER A 218 -9.09 2.46 -0.48
N ILE A 219 -8.42 3.26 -1.29
CA ILE A 219 -8.45 4.74 -1.13
C ILE A 219 -9.85 5.31 -1.34
N THR A 220 -10.65 4.67 -2.18
CA THR A 220 -12.05 5.05 -2.44
C THR A 220 -12.90 4.96 -1.18
N ARG A 221 -12.83 3.83 -0.48
CA ARG A 221 -13.58 3.64 0.77
C ARG A 221 -13.08 4.50 1.91
N LEU A 222 -11.77 4.72 1.99
CA LEU A 222 -11.19 5.65 2.94
C LEU A 222 -11.69 7.08 2.71
N SER A 223 -11.74 7.53 1.46
CA SER A 223 -12.27 8.85 1.09
C SER A 223 -13.76 8.98 1.42
N ARG A 224 -14.54 7.93 1.18
CA ARG A 224 -15.97 7.89 1.58
C ARG A 224 -16.13 7.99 3.10
N ALA A 225 -15.29 7.29 3.87
CA ALA A 225 -15.33 7.33 5.32
C ALA A 225 -15.02 8.74 5.84
N TYR A 226 -14.00 9.39 5.31
CA TYR A 226 -13.71 10.79 5.66
C TYR A 226 -14.83 11.74 5.27
N ASN A 227 -15.52 11.51 4.15
CA ASN A 227 -16.65 12.34 3.73
C ASN A 227 -17.82 12.32 4.73
N LEU A 228 -17.95 11.25 5.50
CA LEU A 228 -18.97 11.12 6.54
C LEU A 228 -18.59 11.75 7.88
N ILE A 229 -17.29 11.91 8.16
CA ILE A 229 -16.83 12.37 9.49
C ILE A 229 -16.23 13.77 9.50
N VAL A 230 -15.78 14.31 8.36
CA VAL A 230 -15.24 15.66 8.32
C VAL A 230 -16.33 16.71 8.54
N THR A 231 -15.96 17.80 9.16
CA THR A 231 -16.86 18.96 9.26
C THR A 231 -17.10 19.51 7.84
N PRO A 232 -18.37 19.67 7.40
CA PRO A 232 -18.67 20.17 6.08
C PRO A 232 -18.05 21.54 5.80
N SER A 233 -17.38 21.66 4.65
CA SER A 233 -16.75 22.92 4.22
C SER A 233 -17.76 23.93 3.64
N GLY A 234 -19.00 23.53 3.44
CA GLY A 234 -20.02 24.30 2.73
C GLY A 234 -19.91 24.24 1.20
N ARG A 235 -18.94 23.47 0.68
CA ARG A 235 -18.75 23.20 -0.75
C ARG A 235 -18.98 21.72 -1.02
N THR A 236 -19.53 21.42 -2.19
CA THR A 236 -19.79 20.02 -2.60
C THR A 236 -19.30 19.83 -4.03
N LEU A 237 -18.44 18.84 -4.22
CA LEU A 237 -18.02 18.37 -5.53
C LEU A 237 -19.06 17.39 -6.12
N SER A 238 -18.85 16.98 -7.36
CA SER A 238 -19.71 15.99 -8.01
C SER A 238 -19.85 14.71 -7.16
N GLY A 239 -21.04 14.16 -7.11
CA GLY A 239 -21.32 12.94 -6.34
C GLY A 239 -21.48 13.14 -4.83
N GLY A 240 -21.57 14.37 -4.34
CA GLY A 240 -21.76 14.65 -2.91
C GLY A 240 -20.47 14.60 -2.08
N LEU A 241 -19.31 14.70 -2.73
CA LEU A 241 -18.00 14.68 -2.06
C LEU A 241 -17.65 16.10 -1.57
N ASP A 242 -17.34 16.23 -0.29
CA ASP A 242 -16.79 17.47 0.28
C ASP A 242 -15.29 17.57 -0.02
N PRO A 243 -14.78 18.70 -0.54
CA PRO A 243 -13.34 18.87 -0.76
C PRO A 243 -12.48 18.62 0.48
N ALA A 244 -12.99 18.93 1.68
CA ALA A 244 -12.30 18.68 2.94
C ALA A 244 -12.06 17.18 3.21
N ALA A 245 -12.93 16.32 2.70
CA ALA A 245 -12.80 14.87 2.85
C ALA A 245 -11.64 14.26 2.05
N LEU A 246 -11.15 14.94 1.03
CA LEU A 246 -10.04 14.47 0.19
C LEU A 246 -8.68 14.74 0.83
N TYR A 247 -8.59 15.70 1.71
CA TYR A 247 -7.31 16.14 2.28
C TYR A 247 -6.60 15.04 3.10
N PRO A 248 -7.25 14.36 4.07
CA PRO A 248 -6.61 13.29 4.82
C PRO A 248 -6.19 12.09 3.97
N PRO A 249 -7.01 11.55 3.04
CA PRO A 249 -6.56 10.48 2.15
C PRO A 249 -5.42 10.89 1.23
N LYS A 250 -5.40 12.13 0.73
CA LYS A 250 -4.28 12.67 -0.05
C LYS A 250 -3.01 12.76 0.79
N ARG A 251 -3.11 13.14 2.04
CA ARG A 251 -1.99 13.15 2.97
C ARG A 251 -1.47 11.75 3.28
N PHE A 252 -2.36 10.77 3.39
CA PHE A 252 -1.99 9.36 3.52
C PHE A 252 -1.21 8.91 2.28
N PHE A 253 -1.81 9.01 1.11
CA PHE A 253 -1.21 8.56 -0.14
C PHE A 253 0.06 9.36 -0.49
N GLY A 254 0.05 10.65 -0.26
CA GLY A 254 1.19 11.54 -0.49
C GLY A 254 2.37 11.34 0.47
N ALA A 255 2.21 10.55 1.52
CA ALA A 255 3.31 10.21 2.42
C ALA A 255 4.34 9.27 1.76
N ALA A 256 3.94 8.52 0.72
CA ALA A 256 4.84 7.63 -0.02
C ALA A 256 6.00 8.40 -0.65
N ARG A 257 7.23 7.99 -0.31
CA ARG A 257 8.47 8.59 -0.80
C ARG A 257 9.66 7.68 -0.56
N ASN A 258 10.66 7.80 -1.44
CA ASN A 258 11.99 7.30 -1.18
C ASN A 258 12.79 8.38 -0.44
N ILE A 259 13.65 8.00 0.49
CA ILE A 259 14.41 8.91 1.33
C ILE A 259 15.90 8.85 0.98
N GLU A 260 16.50 10.01 0.76
CA GLU A 260 17.94 10.11 0.53
C GLU A 260 18.73 9.61 1.74
N HIS A 261 19.61 8.64 1.54
CA HIS A 261 20.41 8.01 2.59
C HIS A 261 19.59 7.40 3.74
N GLY A 262 18.37 6.99 3.47
CA GLY A 262 17.44 6.45 4.46
C GLY A 262 16.64 5.27 3.95
N GLY A 263 15.53 5.00 4.63
CA GLY A 263 14.55 4.01 4.22
C GLY A 263 13.62 4.51 3.12
N SER A 264 12.47 3.87 2.99
CA SER A 264 11.44 4.25 2.03
C SER A 264 10.04 3.91 2.54
N LEU A 265 9.05 4.66 2.08
CA LEU A 265 7.64 4.35 2.25
C LEU A 265 7.00 4.21 0.87
N THR A 266 6.64 2.97 0.53
CA THR A 266 5.90 2.64 -0.68
C THR A 266 4.43 2.48 -0.34
N ILE A 267 3.53 3.14 -1.08
CA ILE A 267 2.08 2.98 -0.91
C ILE A 267 1.47 2.63 -2.26
N VAL A 268 0.85 1.46 -2.33
CA VAL A 268 0.06 1.02 -3.48
C VAL A 268 -1.39 0.90 -3.02
N ALA A 269 -2.23 1.80 -3.50
CA ALA A 269 -3.63 1.88 -3.10
C ALA A 269 -4.54 1.46 -4.25
N THR A 270 -5.57 0.68 -3.95
CA THR A 270 -6.62 0.39 -4.92
C THR A 270 -7.60 1.56 -5.00
N CYS A 271 -8.03 1.85 -6.21
CA CYS A 271 -9.02 2.88 -6.52
C CYS A 271 -10.13 2.27 -7.37
N LEU A 272 -11.36 2.38 -6.90
CA LEU A 272 -12.51 1.78 -7.55
C LEU A 272 -13.05 2.70 -8.64
N VAL A 273 -13.31 2.13 -9.81
CA VAL A 273 -13.92 2.83 -10.97
C VAL A 273 -15.06 1.99 -11.52
N ASP A 274 -15.89 2.58 -12.38
CA ASP A 274 -17.04 1.90 -13.02
C ASP A 274 -18.01 1.25 -12.01
N THR A 275 -18.15 1.85 -10.85
CA THR A 275 -19.05 1.38 -9.78
C THR A 275 -20.49 1.91 -9.93
N GLY A 276 -20.70 2.84 -10.84
CA GLY A 276 -21.93 3.59 -10.96
C GLY A 276 -22.06 4.76 -9.99
N SER A 277 -21.06 4.97 -9.12
CA SER A 277 -21.01 6.07 -8.16
C SER A 277 -20.22 7.25 -8.70
N ARG A 278 -20.88 8.41 -8.84
CA ARG A 278 -20.20 9.67 -9.21
C ARG A 278 -19.17 10.12 -8.18
N MET A 279 -19.37 9.76 -6.92
CA MET A 279 -18.37 10.02 -5.88
C MET A 279 -17.08 9.25 -6.14
N ASP A 280 -17.17 7.98 -6.52
CA ASP A 280 -16.00 7.16 -6.83
C ASP A 280 -15.22 7.69 -8.04
N ASP A 281 -15.93 8.12 -9.07
CA ASP A 281 -15.34 8.75 -10.25
C ASP A 281 -14.57 10.02 -9.85
N MET A 282 -15.15 10.84 -8.97
CA MET A 282 -14.50 12.06 -8.48
C MET A 282 -13.26 11.74 -7.62
N VAL A 283 -13.32 10.72 -6.77
CA VAL A 283 -12.17 10.26 -6.00
C VAL A 283 -11.04 9.84 -6.94
N TYR A 284 -11.31 9.04 -7.95
CA TYR A 284 -10.30 8.65 -8.93
C TYR A 284 -9.68 9.87 -9.64
N GLU A 285 -10.48 10.79 -10.13
CA GLU A 285 -9.99 12.02 -10.79
C GLU A 285 -9.05 12.83 -9.87
N GLU A 286 -9.36 12.91 -8.58
CA GLU A 286 -8.54 13.64 -7.61
C GLU A 286 -7.23 12.92 -7.26
N PHE A 287 -7.19 11.58 -7.30
CA PHE A 287 -5.99 10.82 -6.94
C PHE A 287 -5.06 10.50 -8.11
N LYS A 288 -5.56 10.41 -9.34
CA LYS A 288 -4.73 10.12 -10.51
C LYS A 288 -3.59 11.12 -10.71
N GLY A 289 -3.80 12.37 -10.34
CA GLY A 289 -2.75 13.41 -10.39
C GLY A 289 -1.77 13.40 -9.21
N THR A 290 -2.12 12.69 -8.12
CA THR A 290 -1.28 12.59 -6.92
C THR A 290 -0.27 11.44 -7.00
N GLY A 291 -0.62 10.36 -7.68
CA GLY A 291 0.23 9.20 -7.87
C GLY A 291 1.33 9.41 -8.92
N ASN A 292 2.32 8.54 -8.89
CA ASN A 292 3.39 8.46 -9.88
C ASN A 292 3.49 7.09 -10.56
N MET A 293 2.51 6.22 -10.34
CA MET A 293 2.33 4.92 -10.99
C MET A 293 0.84 4.60 -11.05
N GLU A 294 0.39 4.08 -12.16
CA GLU A 294 -0.96 3.55 -12.33
C GLU A 294 -0.92 2.16 -12.95
N LEU A 295 -1.64 1.25 -12.36
CA LEU A 295 -1.92 -0.09 -12.86
C LEU A 295 -3.43 -0.19 -13.10
N HIS A 296 -3.84 -0.29 -14.35
CA HIS A 296 -5.25 -0.39 -14.73
C HIS A 296 -5.67 -1.83 -14.94
N LEU A 297 -6.75 -2.24 -14.27
CA LEU A 297 -7.46 -3.48 -14.56
C LEU A 297 -8.60 -3.18 -15.53
N SER A 298 -8.83 -4.06 -16.49
CA SER A 298 -9.78 -3.87 -17.59
C SER A 298 -11.02 -4.72 -17.42
N ARG A 299 -12.19 -4.08 -17.43
CA ARG A 299 -13.48 -4.76 -17.46
C ARG A 299 -13.65 -5.62 -18.71
N ARG A 300 -13.18 -5.13 -19.87
CA ARG A 300 -13.27 -5.88 -21.14
C ARG A 300 -12.50 -7.19 -21.10
N LEU A 301 -11.29 -7.18 -20.51
CA LEU A 301 -10.50 -8.40 -20.33
C LEU A 301 -11.18 -9.36 -19.35
N GLN A 302 -11.71 -8.85 -18.25
CA GLN A 302 -12.44 -9.64 -17.27
C GLN A 302 -13.69 -10.31 -17.87
N GLU A 303 -14.49 -9.60 -18.65
CA GLU A 303 -15.66 -10.13 -19.32
C GLU A 303 -15.32 -11.26 -20.29
N ARG A 304 -14.14 -11.23 -20.89
CA ARG A 304 -13.59 -12.27 -21.76
C ARG A 304 -12.82 -13.37 -21.02
N ARG A 305 -12.74 -13.30 -19.70
CA ARG A 305 -11.98 -14.25 -18.87
C ARG A 305 -10.48 -14.27 -19.16
N VAL A 306 -9.93 -13.15 -19.63
CA VAL A 306 -8.49 -12.96 -19.79
C VAL A 306 -7.92 -12.45 -18.46
N PHE A 307 -7.12 -13.26 -17.80
CA PHE A 307 -6.48 -12.93 -16.52
C PHE A 307 -4.97 -13.20 -16.55
N PRO A 308 -4.15 -12.33 -15.94
CA PRO A 308 -4.52 -11.08 -15.26
C PRO A 308 -5.16 -10.07 -16.23
N ALA A 309 -6.24 -9.43 -15.79
CA ALA A 309 -6.98 -8.46 -16.61
C ALA A 309 -6.29 -7.08 -16.64
N LEU A 310 -4.98 -7.07 -16.91
CA LEU A 310 -4.16 -5.85 -16.92
C LEU A 310 -4.26 -5.13 -18.27
N ASP A 311 -4.58 -3.85 -18.21
CA ASP A 311 -4.59 -2.96 -19.37
C ASP A 311 -3.16 -2.44 -19.60
N ILE A 312 -2.49 -3.01 -20.60
CA ILE A 312 -1.09 -2.71 -20.91
C ILE A 312 -0.93 -1.26 -21.37
N ASP A 313 -1.90 -0.75 -22.13
CA ASP A 313 -1.82 0.58 -22.72
C ASP A 313 -1.99 1.70 -21.68
N ARG A 314 -2.92 1.53 -20.76
CA ARG A 314 -3.25 2.52 -19.72
C ARG A 314 -2.34 2.46 -18.47
N SER A 315 -1.58 1.38 -18.32
CA SER A 315 -0.71 1.19 -17.16
C SER A 315 0.67 1.79 -17.39
N SER A 316 1.19 2.52 -16.41
CA SER A 316 2.50 3.19 -16.55
C SER A 316 3.08 3.59 -15.19
N THR A 317 4.38 3.81 -15.15
CA THR A 317 5.10 4.41 -14.02
C THR A 317 5.87 5.64 -14.52
N ARG A 318 5.72 6.75 -13.79
CA ARG A 318 6.48 7.96 -14.07
C ARG A 318 7.95 7.73 -13.76
N ARG A 319 8.85 8.17 -14.66
CA ARG A 319 10.29 7.99 -14.54
C ARG A 319 10.70 6.51 -14.45
N GLU A 320 10.01 5.65 -15.22
CA GLU A 320 10.29 4.20 -15.26
C GLU A 320 11.74 3.85 -15.64
N GLU A 321 12.43 4.74 -16.36
CA GLU A 321 13.83 4.59 -16.73
C GLU A 321 14.78 4.52 -15.53
N LEU A 322 14.41 5.13 -14.39
CA LEU A 322 15.17 5.05 -13.15
C LEU A 322 15.08 3.67 -12.48
N LEU A 323 13.99 2.93 -12.76
CA LEU A 323 13.72 1.62 -12.21
C LEU A 323 14.16 0.48 -13.13
N LEU A 324 14.03 0.66 -14.44
CA LEU A 324 14.30 -0.35 -15.45
C LEU A 324 15.72 -0.28 -16.01
N GLY A 325 16.33 0.90 -15.95
CA GLY A 325 17.57 1.18 -16.68
C GLY A 325 17.33 1.38 -18.20
N PRO A 326 18.31 1.92 -18.92
CA PRO A 326 18.12 2.35 -20.30
C PRO A 326 17.78 1.20 -21.26
N ASP A 327 18.46 0.07 -21.18
CA ASP A 327 18.29 -1.05 -22.12
C ASP A 327 16.92 -1.72 -21.97
N ILE A 328 16.49 -2.00 -20.74
CA ILE A 328 15.19 -2.61 -20.47
C ILE A 328 14.07 -1.64 -20.85
N THR A 329 14.23 -0.36 -20.56
CA THR A 329 13.26 0.68 -20.92
C THR A 329 13.00 0.71 -22.43
N GLN A 330 14.04 0.68 -23.25
CA GLN A 330 13.90 0.67 -24.71
C GLN A 330 13.16 -0.57 -25.22
N ARG A 331 13.45 -1.74 -24.64
CA ARG A 331 12.77 -3.01 -24.99
C ARG A 331 11.30 -3.01 -24.58
N VAL A 332 10.99 -2.46 -23.41
CA VAL A 332 9.60 -2.30 -22.94
C VAL A 332 8.85 -1.33 -23.86
N TRP A 333 9.47 -0.25 -24.29
CA TRP A 333 8.86 0.67 -25.25
C TRP A 333 8.63 0.01 -26.62
N LEU A 334 9.54 -0.86 -27.05
CA LEU A 334 9.32 -1.68 -28.26
C LEU A 334 8.10 -2.59 -28.08
N MET A 335 8.02 -3.32 -26.96
CA MET A 335 6.86 -4.16 -26.62
C MET A 335 5.55 -3.38 -26.69
N ARG A 336 5.51 -2.19 -26.09
CA ARG A 336 4.33 -1.31 -26.11
C ARG A 336 3.95 -0.87 -27.53
N ARG A 337 4.92 -0.52 -28.34
CA ARG A 337 4.67 -0.15 -29.76
C ARG A 337 4.10 -1.33 -30.54
N MET A 338 4.66 -2.53 -30.37
CA MET A 338 4.14 -3.74 -31.01
C MET A 338 2.70 -4.03 -30.57
N TYR A 339 2.43 -3.94 -29.26
CA TYR A 339 1.08 -4.11 -28.71
C TYR A 339 0.10 -3.10 -29.31
N ASN A 340 0.47 -1.81 -29.36
CA ASN A 340 -0.35 -0.76 -29.94
C ASN A 340 -0.60 -0.95 -31.45
N GLN A 341 0.37 -1.48 -32.19
CA GLN A 341 0.18 -1.84 -33.61
C GLN A 341 -0.82 -2.98 -33.76
N MET A 342 -0.81 -3.99 -32.87
CA MET A 342 -1.79 -5.08 -32.90
C MET A 342 -3.23 -4.59 -32.71
N ILE A 343 -3.46 -3.66 -31.79
CA ILE A 343 -4.82 -3.16 -31.45
C ILE A 343 -5.29 -2.02 -32.34
N SER A 344 -4.37 -1.34 -33.05
CA SER A 344 -4.73 -0.24 -33.95
C SER A 344 -5.46 -0.78 -35.19
N PRO A 345 -6.57 -0.17 -35.61
CA PRO A 345 -7.22 -0.55 -36.85
C PRO A 345 -6.26 -0.27 -38.03
N ALA A 346 -5.83 -1.33 -38.71
CA ALA A 346 -5.11 -1.19 -39.96
C ALA A 346 -6.00 -0.51 -41.02
N PRO A 347 -5.42 0.14 -42.04
CA PRO A 347 -6.20 0.74 -43.16
C PRO A 347 -7.15 -0.23 -43.85
N ALA A 348 -6.97 -1.54 -43.67
CA ALA A 348 -7.80 -2.63 -44.19
C ALA A 348 -8.81 -3.20 -43.18
N GLY A 349 -9.03 -2.58 -42.01
CA GLY A 349 -10.12 -2.94 -41.09
C GLY A 349 -9.88 -4.11 -40.16
N ALA A 350 -8.65 -4.60 -39.99
CA ALA A 350 -8.36 -5.79 -39.18
C ALA A 350 -7.38 -5.54 -38.06
N GLY A 351 -7.64 -4.55 -37.20
CA GLY A 351 -6.95 -4.47 -35.90
C GLY A 351 -7.34 -5.64 -35.00
N MET A 352 -6.37 -6.22 -34.29
CA MET A 352 -6.63 -7.27 -33.34
C MET A 352 -7.43 -6.71 -32.14
N ASP A 353 -8.37 -7.48 -31.63
CA ASP A 353 -9.07 -7.11 -30.40
C ASP A 353 -8.09 -7.05 -29.21
N MET A 354 -8.33 -6.12 -28.30
CA MET A 354 -7.52 -5.91 -27.09
C MET A 354 -7.31 -7.19 -26.29
N GLY A 355 -8.37 -8.04 -26.16
CA GLY A 355 -8.26 -9.32 -25.45
C GLY A 355 -7.28 -10.26 -26.13
N ALA A 356 -7.39 -10.43 -27.44
CA ALA A 356 -6.50 -11.28 -28.22
C ALA A 356 -5.05 -10.76 -28.23
N ALA A 357 -4.85 -9.45 -28.32
CA ALA A 357 -3.51 -8.84 -28.24
C ALA A 357 -2.85 -9.06 -26.87
N THR A 358 -3.63 -8.88 -25.79
CA THR A 358 -3.15 -9.13 -24.42
C THR A 358 -2.82 -10.62 -24.21
N GLU A 359 -3.66 -11.54 -24.68
CA GLU A 359 -3.36 -12.98 -24.66
C GLU A 359 -2.10 -13.34 -25.43
N ALA A 360 -1.89 -12.71 -26.60
CA ALA A 360 -0.68 -12.95 -27.41
C ALA A 360 0.60 -12.55 -26.61
N VAL A 361 0.61 -11.40 -25.99
CA VAL A 361 1.72 -10.95 -25.12
C VAL A 361 1.92 -11.88 -23.95
N MET A 362 0.84 -12.27 -23.24
CA MET A 362 0.94 -13.19 -22.12
C MET A 362 1.42 -14.59 -22.52
N ASN A 363 1.05 -15.07 -23.69
CA ASN A 363 1.54 -16.37 -24.20
C ASN A 363 3.04 -16.33 -24.50
N GLN A 364 3.55 -15.23 -25.03
CA GLN A 364 5.00 -15.06 -25.22
C GLN A 364 5.73 -14.99 -23.87
N ILE A 365 5.17 -14.27 -22.89
CA ILE A 365 5.71 -14.25 -21.52
C ILE A 365 5.73 -15.67 -20.92
N ARG A 366 4.69 -16.48 -21.10
CA ARG A 366 4.63 -17.88 -20.60
C ARG A 366 5.69 -18.79 -21.22
N GLN A 367 6.05 -18.56 -22.48
CA GLN A 367 7.05 -19.35 -23.20
C GLN A 367 8.47 -19.05 -22.76
N SER A 368 8.71 -17.92 -22.13
CA SER A 368 10.01 -17.47 -21.63
C SER A 368 10.17 -17.84 -20.14
N GLU A 369 11.40 -18.13 -19.72
CA GLU A 369 11.69 -18.43 -18.31
C GLU A 369 11.55 -17.20 -17.41
N ASN A 370 11.90 -16.03 -17.94
CA ASN A 370 11.87 -14.75 -17.22
C ASN A 370 11.66 -13.56 -18.18
N ASN A 371 11.48 -12.38 -17.61
CA ASN A 371 11.22 -11.17 -18.39
C ASN A 371 12.42 -10.75 -19.27
N PHE A 372 13.64 -11.04 -18.83
CA PHE A 372 14.82 -10.72 -19.62
C PHE A 372 14.83 -11.52 -20.93
N GLU A 373 14.62 -12.85 -20.83
CA GLU A 373 14.52 -13.71 -22.02
C GLU A 373 13.37 -13.29 -22.95
N PHE A 374 12.20 -12.98 -22.36
CA PHE A 374 11.06 -12.49 -23.13
C PHE A 374 11.41 -11.24 -23.95
N LEU A 375 12.05 -10.26 -23.32
CA LEU A 375 12.43 -9.02 -24.00
C LEU A 375 13.55 -9.21 -25.02
N GLU A 376 14.45 -10.19 -24.82
CA GLU A 376 15.47 -10.54 -25.82
C GLU A 376 14.87 -11.17 -27.07
N GLN A 377 13.88 -12.06 -26.90
CA GLN A 377 13.18 -12.69 -28.02
C GLN A 377 12.44 -11.65 -28.88
N LEU A 378 11.76 -10.68 -28.26
CA LEU A 378 11.10 -9.59 -28.99
C LEU A 378 12.06 -8.76 -29.85
N GLY A 379 13.30 -8.56 -29.39
CA GLY A 379 14.31 -7.84 -30.15
C GLY A 379 14.74 -8.58 -31.41
N LYS A 380 14.81 -9.91 -31.39
CA LYS A 380 15.20 -10.75 -32.51
C LYS A 380 14.10 -10.86 -33.58
N ASP A 381 12.84 -10.83 -33.18
CA ASP A 381 11.70 -10.88 -34.11
C ASP A 381 11.45 -9.55 -34.85
N SER A 382 12.14 -8.49 -34.44
CA SER A 382 12.01 -7.14 -35.01
C SER A 382 13.16 -6.73 -35.93
N GLU A 383 14.22 -7.54 -36.08
CA GLU A 383 15.27 -7.45 -37.06
C GLU A 383 14.91 -8.26 -38.31
#